data_55b7322a9dead1f1476bef8df7414b08
#
_entry.id   55b7322a9dead1f1476bef8df7414b08
#
_cell.length_a   1.000
_cell.length_b   1.000
_cell.length_c   1.000
_cell.angle_alpha   90.00
_cell.angle_beta   90.00
_cell.angle_gamma   90.00
#
_symmetry.space_group_name_H-M   'P 1'
#
loop_
_entity.id
_entity.type
_entity.pdbx_description
1 polymer ?
#
loop_
_entity_poly.entity_id
_entity_poly.type
_entity_poly.pdbx_seq_one_letter_code
_entity_poly.pdbx_strand_id
1 'polypeptide(L)'
;MPEATQTGGGKRVLVVDDEDLTRQTITRMLEAGGFTVVTATNGAEALEYLSKRSADVDIVLSDVTMPEMNGIDLSYHIRDRYPRMPVAIVSGDVSELEKSIIGRADVPFIKKPFHAESLYSAVREAIRRQSPTAG
;
A
#
# COMPACT_ATOMS: atom_id res chain seq x y z
N MET A 1 15.06 -15.48 12.87
CA MET A 1 16.10 -14.59 12.79
C MET A 1 15.71 -13.14 12.79
N PRO A 2 16.54 -12.41 13.41
CA PRO A 2 16.27 -10.99 13.55
C PRO A 2 16.12 -10.25 12.24
N GLU A 3 16.82 -10.66 11.21
CA GLU A 3 16.74 -9.97 9.93
C GLU A 3 15.32 -9.93 9.37
N ALA A 4 14.62 -11.06 9.44
CA ALA A 4 13.28 -11.12 8.90
C ALA A 4 12.35 -10.16 9.63
N THR A 5 12.43 -10.14 10.96
CA THR A 5 11.59 -9.24 11.72
C THR A 5 11.97 -7.79 11.54
N GLN A 6 13.25 -7.52 11.25
CA GLN A 6 13.71 -6.16 11.07
C GLN A 6 13.31 -5.55 9.74
N THR A 7 12.99 -6.38 8.75
CA THR A 7 12.61 -5.87 7.44
C THR A 7 11.45 -4.88 7.55
N GLY A 8 10.38 -5.26 8.23
CA GLY A 8 9.24 -4.39 8.39
C GLY A 8 9.32 -3.48 9.60
N GLY A 9 10.09 -3.88 10.61
CA GLY A 9 10.28 -3.09 11.82
C GLY A 9 8.99 -2.77 12.55
N GLY A 10 7.97 -3.61 12.41
CA GLY A 10 6.69 -3.38 13.06
C GLY A 10 5.83 -2.32 12.41
N LYS A 11 6.26 -1.77 11.28
CA LYS A 11 5.45 -0.78 10.58
C LYS A 11 4.10 -1.35 10.22
N ARG A 12 3.06 -0.54 10.35
CA ARG A 12 1.70 -1.00 10.08
C ARG A 12 1.26 -0.62 8.68
N VAL A 13 0.84 -1.64 7.93
CA VAL A 13 0.39 -1.50 6.55
C VAL A 13 -1.10 -1.70 6.49
N LEU A 14 -1.82 -0.76 5.88
CA LEU A 14 -3.23 -0.93 5.58
C LEU A 14 -3.31 -1.51 4.17
N VAL A 15 -3.70 -2.77 4.07
CA VAL A 15 -3.81 -3.49 2.79
C VAL A 15 -5.24 -3.39 2.30
N VAL A 16 -5.42 -2.84 1.11
CA VAL A 16 -6.73 -2.63 0.51
C VAL A 16 -6.85 -3.47 -0.76
N ASP A 17 -7.74 -4.44 -0.76
CA ASP A 17 -7.94 -5.34 -1.89
C ASP A 17 -9.31 -6.00 -1.75
N ASP A 18 -10.09 -5.98 -2.82
CA ASP A 18 -11.43 -6.56 -2.78
C ASP A 18 -11.43 -8.08 -2.94
N GLU A 19 -10.29 -8.64 -3.32
CA GLU A 19 -10.15 -10.07 -3.53
C GLU A 19 -9.58 -10.73 -2.29
N ASP A 20 -10.38 -11.60 -1.67
CA ASP A 20 -10.01 -12.21 -0.39
C ASP A 20 -8.68 -12.95 -0.44
N LEU A 21 -8.48 -13.75 -1.48
CA LEU A 21 -7.27 -14.57 -1.56
C LEU A 21 -6.03 -13.71 -1.71
N THR A 22 -6.08 -12.72 -2.57
CA THR A 22 -4.94 -11.82 -2.77
C THR A 22 -4.64 -11.03 -1.50
N ARG A 23 -5.70 -10.55 -0.84
CA ARG A 23 -5.54 -9.79 0.39
C ARG A 23 -4.87 -10.64 1.47
N GLN A 24 -5.28 -11.90 1.60
CA GLN A 24 -4.68 -12.80 2.57
C GLN A 24 -3.22 -13.11 2.23
N THR A 25 -2.93 -13.31 0.94
CA THR A 25 -1.57 -13.61 0.52
C THR A 25 -0.63 -12.46 0.84
N ILE A 26 -1.04 -11.23 0.52
CA ILE A 26 -0.23 -10.05 0.81
C ILE A 26 -0.05 -9.90 2.31
N THR A 27 -1.11 -10.12 3.08
CA THR A 27 -1.05 -10.02 4.53
C THR A 27 0.00 -10.97 5.10
N ARG A 28 -0.04 -12.23 4.66
CA ARG A 28 0.92 -13.22 5.14
C ARG A 28 2.35 -12.86 4.78
N MET A 29 2.56 -12.38 3.57
CA MET A 29 3.89 -11.98 3.15
C MET A 29 4.41 -10.84 4.03
N LEU A 30 3.58 -9.83 4.25
CA LEU A 30 4.00 -8.68 5.04
C LEU A 30 4.27 -9.07 6.49
N GLU A 31 3.42 -9.90 7.07
CA GLU A 31 3.63 -10.33 8.44
C GLU A 31 4.91 -11.14 8.58
N ALA A 32 5.19 -11.99 7.59
CA ALA A 32 6.43 -12.76 7.59
C ALA A 32 7.66 -11.85 7.52
N GLY A 33 7.51 -10.68 6.94
CA GLY A 33 8.59 -9.70 6.84
C GLY A 33 8.69 -8.76 8.02
N GLY A 34 7.87 -8.94 9.04
CA GLY A 34 7.96 -8.11 10.23
C GLY A 34 7.04 -6.90 10.23
N PHE A 35 6.12 -6.82 9.27
CA PHE A 35 5.12 -5.75 9.25
C PHE A 35 3.89 -6.16 10.05
N THR A 36 3.18 -5.16 10.55
CA THR A 36 1.85 -5.37 11.13
C THR A 36 0.83 -5.00 10.06
N VAL A 37 -0.26 -5.74 9.95
CA VAL A 37 -1.21 -5.55 8.86
C VAL A 37 -2.63 -5.32 9.37
N VAL A 38 -3.29 -4.34 8.77
CA VAL A 38 -4.71 -4.10 8.89
C VAL A 38 -5.27 -4.17 7.48
N THR A 39 -6.48 -4.67 7.31
CA THR A 39 -7.03 -4.86 5.98
C THR A 39 -8.31 -4.08 5.76
N ALA A 40 -8.57 -3.76 4.49
CA ALA A 40 -9.83 -3.17 4.05
C ALA A 40 -10.19 -3.83 2.72
N THR A 41 -11.47 -3.97 2.45
CA THR A 41 -11.92 -4.67 1.25
C THR A 41 -12.21 -3.74 0.08
N ASN A 42 -12.22 -2.43 0.32
CA ASN A 42 -12.45 -1.45 -0.74
C ASN A 42 -11.94 -0.09 -0.28
N GLY A 43 -11.97 0.87 -1.21
CA GLY A 43 -11.47 2.21 -0.92
C GLY A 43 -12.27 2.95 0.13
N ALA A 44 -13.58 2.79 0.12
CA ALA A 44 -14.43 3.46 1.10
C ALA A 44 -14.11 2.97 2.52
N GLU A 45 -13.93 1.66 2.66
CA GLU A 45 -13.58 1.08 3.95
C GLU A 45 -12.21 1.56 4.41
N ALA A 46 -11.27 1.68 3.47
CA ALA A 46 -9.94 2.18 3.79
C ALA A 46 -10.01 3.62 4.30
N LEU A 47 -10.77 4.46 3.62
CA LEU A 47 -10.90 5.86 4.02
C LEU A 47 -11.61 5.98 5.37
N GLU A 48 -12.59 5.13 5.61
CA GLU A 48 -13.27 5.09 6.90
C GLU A 48 -12.28 4.75 8.02
N TYR A 49 -11.46 3.75 7.79
CA TYR A 49 -10.45 3.35 8.78
C TYR A 49 -9.49 4.50 9.06
N LEU A 50 -9.01 5.14 7.98
CA LEU A 50 -8.06 6.25 8.13
C LEU A 50 -8.68 7.44 8.84
N SER A 51 -9.98 7.67 8.66
CA SER A 51 -10.64 8.80 9.32
C SER A 51 -10.58 8.66 10.84
N LYS A 52 -10.43 7.44 11.33
CA LYS A 52 -10.39 7.19 12.76
C LYS A 52 -9.01 6.85 13.28
N ARG A 53 -8.15 6.30 12.44
CA ARG A 53 -6.87 5.75 12.90
C ARG A 53 -5.71 6.03 11.97
N SER A 54 -5.71 7.17 11.29
CA SER A 54 -4.62 7.48 10.37
C SER A 54 -3.26 7.50 11.07
N ALA A 55 -3.22 7.92 12.33
CA ALA A 55 -1.96 7.99 13.07
C ALA A 55 -1.37 6.61 13.34
N ASP A 56 -2.19 5.56 13.25
CA ASP A 56 -1.74 4.19 13.50
C ASP A 56 -1.26 3.50 12.23
N VAL A 57 -1.36 4.14 11.06
CA VAL A 57 -1.00 3.53 9.78
C VAL A 57 0.26 4.19 9.26
N ASP A 58 1.22 3.37 8.86
CA ASP A 58 2.47 3.87 8.30
C ASP A 58 2.46 3.92 6.78
N ILE A 59 1.62 3.13 6.14
CA ILE A 59 1.52 3.09 4.69
C ILE A 59 0.23 2.40 4.27
N VAL A 60 -0.33 2.82 3.13
CA VAL A 60 -1.46 2.15 2.50
C VAL A 60 -0.95 1.42 1.26
N LEU A 61 -1.27 0.14 1.17
CA LEU A 61 -0.93 -0.68 0.01
C LEU A 61 -2.23 -1.12 -0.63
N SER A 62 -2.50 -0.65 -1.84
CA SER A 62 -3.80 -0.86 -2.48
C SER A 62 -3.68 -1.53 -3.83
N ASP A 63 -4.58 -2.46 -4.11
CA ASP A 63 -4.76 -2.97 -5.47
C ASP A 63 -5.28 -1.82 -6.33
N VAL A 64 -4.89 -1.80 -7.61
CA VAL A 64 -5.38 -0.77 -8.51
C VAL A 64 -6.78 -1.09 -9.00
N THR A 65 -7.08 -2.36 -9.24
CA THR A 65 -8.37 -2.76 -9.80
C THR A 65 -9.34 -3.16 -8.71
N MET A 66 -10.26 -2.27 -8.41
CA MET A 66 -11.31 -2.51 -7.41
C MET A 66 -12.59 -1.87 -7.90
N PRO A 67 -13.76 -2.43 -7.51
CA PRO A 67 -15.04 -1.82 -7.90
C PRO A 67 -15.18 -0.43 -7.30
N GLU A 68 -15.86 0.43 -8.02
CA GLU A 68 -16.26 1.78 -7.58
C GLU A 68 -15.08 2.73 -7.45
N MET A 69 -14.15 2.46 -6.56
CA MET A 69 -13.00 3.33 -6.36
C MET A 69 -11.74 2.48 -6.53
N ASN A 70 -11.02 2.68 -7.64
CA ASN A 70 -9.79 1.93 -7.85
C ASN A 70 -8.65 2.50 -7.00
N GLY A 71 -7.50 1.81 -7.02
CA GLY A 71 -6.38 2.21 -6.18
C GLY A 71 -5.81 3.58 -6.51
N ILE A 72 -5.91 3.98 -7.78
CA ILE A 72 -5.44 5.30 -8.19
C ILE A 72 -6.33 6.38 -7.59
N ASP A 73 -7.64 6.19 -7.68
CA ASP A 73 -8.59 7.12 -7.06
C ASP A 73 -8.36 7.21 -5.56
N LEU A 74 -8.16 6.06 -4.93
CA LEU A 74 -7.91 6.01 -3.51
C LEU A 74 -6.64 6.80 -3.15
N SER A 75 -5.59 6.65 -3.97
CA SER A 75 -4.34 7.36 -3.69
C SER A 75 -4.53 8.87 -3.74
N TYR A 76 -5.36 9.37 -4.66
CA TYR A 76 -5.66 10.80 -4.71
C TYR A 76 -6.44 11.25 -3.49
N HIS A 77 -7.43 10.48 -3.06
CA HIS A 77 -8.18 10.81 -1.85
C HIS A 77 -7.27 10.85 -0.62
N ILE A 78 -6.36 9.90 -0.54
CA ILE A 78 -5.44 9.84 0.59
C ILE A 78 -4.49 11.03 0.56
N ARG A 79 -3.94 11.33 -0.61
CA ARG A 79 -3.02 12.46 -0.75
C ARG A 79 -3.70 13.76 -0.36
N ASP A 80 -4.96 13.91 -0.72
CA ASP A 80 -5.72 15.12 -0.42
C ASP A 80 -5.96 15.29 1.07
N ARG A 81 -6.30 14.22 1.76
CA ARG A 81 -6.66 14.27 3.18
C ARG A 81 -5.49 14.01 4.11
N TYR A 82 -4.57 13.17 3.69
CA TYR A 82 -3.42 12.76 4.51
C TYR A 82 -2.16 12.90 3.68
N PRO A 83 -1.71 14.14 3.44
CA PRO A 83 -0.62 14.37 2.49
C PRO A 83 0.70 13.70 2.84
N ARG A 84 0.86 13.28 4.08
CA ARG A 84 2.09 12.58 4.48
C ARG A 84 1.95 11.07 4.52
N MET A 85 0.76 10.55 4.19
CA MET A 85 0.55 9.11 4.21
C MET A 85 1.15 8.48 2.96
N PRO A 86 2.13 7.57 3.12
CA PRO A 86 2.67 6.86 1.97
C PRO A 86 1.65 5.93 1.36
N VAL A 87 1.67 5.81 0.04
CA VAL A 87 0.79 4.89 -0.68
C VAL A 87 1.61 4.13 -1.70
N ALA A 88 1.35 2.84 -1.83
CA ALA A 88 1.91 2.01 -2.90
C ALA A 88 0.78 1.26 -3.56
N ILE A 89 0.94 0.99 -4.85
CA ILE A 89 -0.10 0.36 -5.68
C ILE A 89 0.38 -1.00 -6.14
N VAL A 90 -0.51 -1.98 -6.10
CA VAL A 90 -0.24 -3.33 -6.61
C VAL A 90 -1.21 -3.61 -7.75
N SER A 91 -0.74 -4.14 -8.87
CA SER A 91 -1.62 -4.44 -9.98
C SER A 91 -1.11 -5.59 -10.83
N GLY A 92 -2.05 -6.42 -11.31
CA GLY A 92 -1.72 -7.51 -12.23
C GLY A 92 -1.79 -7.10 -13.68
N ASP A 93 -2.65 -6.17 -14.01
CA ASP A 93 -2.91 -5.82 -15.40
C ASP A 93 -3.30 -4.36 -15.49
N VAL A 94 -2.33 -3.50 -15.74
CA VAL A 94 -2.53 -2.07 -15.78
C VAL A 94 -2.41 -1.58 -17.21
N SER A 95 -3.43 -0.86 -17.69
CA SER A 95 -3.41 -0.30 -19.02
C SER A 95 -2.33 0.77 -19.13
N GLU A 96 -1.96 1.11 -20.37
CA GLU A 96 -0.97 2.15 -20.58
C GLU A 96 -1.38 3.48 -19.97
N LEU A 97 -2.67 3.79 -20.07
CA LEU A 97 -3.17 5.04 -19.49
C LEU A 97 -3.03 5.03 -17.97
N GLU A 98 -3.39 3.92 -17.35
CA GLU A 98 -3.27 3.81 -15.90
C GLU A 98 -1.82 3.88 -15.45
N LYS A 99 -0.91 3.28 -16.20
CA LYS A 99 0.51 3.39 -15.90
C LYS A 99 0.99 4.84 -15.94
N SER A 100 0.51 5.58 -16.92
CA SER A 100 0.86 6.98 -17.04
C SER A 100 0.36 7.78 -15.84
N ILE A 101 -0.87 7.51 -15.40
CA ILE A 101 -1.45 8.20 -14.26
C ILE A 101 -0.68 7.86 -12.97
N ILE A 102 -0.35 6.59 -12.78
CA ILE A 102 0.42 6.16 -11.62
C ILE A 102 1.77 6.86 -11.59
N GLY A 103 2.44 6.93 -12.75
CA GLY A 103 3.73 7.60 -12.83
C GLY A 103 3.64 9.07 -12.46
N ARG A 104 2.59 9.74 -12.92
CA ARG A 104 2.42 11.15 -12.59
C ARG A 104 2.08 11.38 -11.13
N ALA A 105 1.40 10.41 -10.51
CA ALA A 105 1.06 10.51 -9.11
C ALA A 105 2.28 10.26 -8.21
N ASP A 106 3.38 9.78 -8.80
CA ASP A 106 4.61 9.49 -8.06
C ASP A 106 4.37 8.49 -6.94
N VAL A 107 3.63 7.44 -7.26
CA VAL A 107 3.29 6.38 -6.31
C VAL A 107 4.06 5.13 -6.69
N PRO A 108 4.76 4.50 -5.74
CA PRO A 108 5.43 3.23 -6.02
C PRO A 108 4.44 2.19 -6.51
N PHE A 109 4.86 1.43 -7.50
CA PHE A 109 4.00 0.48 -8.19
C PHE A 109 4.64 -0.89 -8.21
N ILE A 110 3.86 -1.91 -7.86
CA ILE A 110 4.31 -3.30 -7.86
C ILE A 110 3.45 -4.09 -8.82
N LYS A 111 4.07 -4.76 -9.77
CA LYS A 111 3.33 -5.56 -10.75
C LYS A 111 3.21 -7.00 -10.27
N LYS A 112 2.03 -7.57 -10.36
CA LYS A 112 1.80 -8.99 -10.08
C LYS A 112 2.25 -9.83 -11.28
N PRO A 113 2.77 -11.01 -11.07
CA PRO A 113 3.11 -11.61 -9.78
C PRO A 113 4.39 -10.99 -9.22
N PHE A 114 4.51 -10.99 -7.92
CA PHE A 114 5.68 -10.39 -7.27
C PHE A 114 6.22 -11.35 -6.21
N HIS A 115 7.48 -11.12 -5.88
CA HIS A 115 8.13 -11.84 -4.79
C HIS A 115 8.01 -11.01 -3.51
N ALA A 116 8.17 -11.69 -2.38
CA ALA A 116 8.10 -11.00 -1.10
C ALA A 116 9.12 -9.85 -1.03
N GLU A 117 10.32 -10.07 -1.56
CA GLU A 117 11.35 -9.03 -1.54
C GLU A 117 10.93 -7.80 -2.31
N SER A 118 10.26 -7.97 -3.44
CA SER A 118 9.76 -6.83 -4.22
C SER A 118 8.72 -6.06 -3.43
N LEU A 119 7.86 -6.79 -2.75
CA LEU A 119 6.81 -6.18 -1.93
C LEU A 119 7.43 -5.37 -0.79
N TYR A 120 8.36 -5.95 -0.06
CA TYR A 120 9.02 -5.27 1.05
C TYR A 120 9.74 -4.02 0.57
N SER A 121 10.43 -4.14 -0.55
CA SER A 121 11.21 -3.05 -1.11
C SER A 121 10.30 -1.87 -1.47
N ALA A 122 9.17 -2.16 -2.12
CA ALA A 122 8.24 -1.11 -2.52
C ALA A 122 7.62 -0.42 -1.31
N VAL A 123 7.26 -1.20 -0.29
CA VAL A 123 6.68 -0.63 0.93
C VAL A 123 7.69 0.28 1.61
N ARG A 124 8.92 -0.18 1.77
CA ARG A 124 9.95 0.63 2.42
C ARG A 124 10.28 1.88 1.61
N GLU A 125 10.28 1.74 0.29
CA GLU A 125 10.54 2.89 -0.57
C GLU A 125 9.45 3.95 -0.43
N ALA A 126 8.19 3.52 -0.36
CA ALA A 126 7.08 4.45 -0.20
C ALA A 126 7.17 5.19 1.13
N ILE A 127 7.49 4.46 2.19
CA ILE A 127 7.63 5.07 3.51
C ILE A 127 8.80 6.06 3.50
N ARG A 128 9.91 5.69 2.89
CA ARG A 128 11.09 6.54 2.85
C ARG A 128 10.82 7.84 2.11
N ARG A 129 10.06 7.77 1.01
CA ARG A 129 9.76 8.95 0.22
C ARG A 129 8.96 9.99 0.97
N GLN A 130 8.12 9.55 1.90
CA GLN A 130 7.26 10.45 2.66
C GLN A 130 7.89 10.90 3.96
N SER A 131 9.06 10.38 4.29
CA SER A 131 9.73 10.74 5.53
C SER A 131 10.15 12.21 5.51
N PRO A 132 9.78 12.99 6.51
CA PRO A 132 10.20 14.40 6.53
C PRO A 132 11.69 14.59 6.63
N THR A 133 12.40 13.60 7.18
CA THR A 133 13.85 13.72 7.31
C THR A 133 14.55 13.47 6.00
N ALA A 134 13.87 12.93 5.02
CA ALA A 134 14.45 12.73 3.71
C ALA A 134 14.66 14.04 2.98
N GLY A 135 13.95 15.04 3.39
CA GLY A 135 14.08 16.34 2.75
C GLY A 135 15.24 17.15 3.27
#